data_44615fd4f7365f1af3c896ebb630beca
#
_entry.id   44615fd4f7365f1af3c896ebb630beca
#
_cell.length_a   1.000
_cell.length_b   1.000
_cell.length_c   1.000
_cell.angle_alpha   90.00
_cell.angle_beta   90.00
_cell.angle_gamma   90.00
#
_symmetry.space_group_name_H-M   'P 1'
#
loop_
_entity.id
_entity.type
_entity.pdbx_description
1 polymer ?
#
loop_
_entity_poly.entity_id
_entity_poly.type
_entity_poly.pdbx_seq_one_letter_code
_entity_poly.pdbx_strand_id
1 'polypeptide(L)'
;GELTARRNLDLHARLFELPPETRRARIAELSERFGLSAHLDQRADALPLGVRQRLSLAVAVIHAPPLLILDEPTSGVDPDARDDFWRLLAELAREQGVTIFVSTHFMAEAELCDRVALMHAGRVLACDAPAAIVAEAGARSFEEAFVAHLRAAQGPQPEAPPPPEAGETAEPPSGWFSAARFAAFAARETLELVRDPIRLAFAFLGSAILLTVFCFGITLDVEDLRFVALDQDRTPQSRAYVAAFEGSRYFAEGPP
;
A
#
# COMPACT_ATOMS: atom_id res chain seq x y z
N GLY A 1 -11.62 9.68 -1.37
CA GLY A 1 -12.51 8.56 -1.69
C GLY A 1 -13.97 8.77 -1.34
N GLU A 2 -14.34 9.70 -0.45
CA GLU A 2 -15.73 9.87 0.04
C GLU A 2 -16.67 10.61 -0.94
N LEU A 3 -16.10 11.33 -1.90
CA LEU A 3 -16.88 12.09 -2.88
C LEU A 3 -17.32 11.22 -4.03
N THR A 4 -18.49 11.53 -4.61
CA THR A 4 -18.91 10.94 -5.89
C THR A 4 -18.04 11.42 -7.05
N ALA A 5 -18.03 10.70 -8.18
CA ALA A 5 -17.28 11.10 -9.37
C ALA A 5 -17.62 12.53 -9.82
N ARG A 6 -18.92 12.87 -9.85
CA ARG A 6 -19.40 14.22 -10.14
C ARG A 6 -18.82 15.27 -9.20
N ARG A 7 -18.85 14.99 -7.89
CA ARG A 7 -18.33 15.93 -6.89
C ARG A 7 -16.81 16.08 -6.96
N ASN A 8 -16.08 15.02 -7.32
CA ASN A 8 -14.65 15.11 -7.58
C ASN A 8 -14.36 16.06 -8.75
N LEU A 9 -15.02 15.89 -9.89
CA LEU A 9 -14.88 16.78 -11.04
C LEU A 9 -15.24 18.22 -10.68
N ASP A 10 -16.39 18.47 -10.03
CA ASP A 10 -16.81 19.80 -9.63
C ASP A 10 -15.84 20.48 -8.65
N LEU A 11 -15.32 19.71 -7.66
CA LEU A 11 -14.34 20.22 -6.71
C LEU A 11 -13.05 20.68 -7.42
N HIS A 12 -12.49 19.84 -8.30
CA HIS A 12 -11.26 20.20 -9.00
C HIS A 12 -11.46 21.33 -9.99
N ALA A 13 -12.59 21.36 -10.68
CA ALA A 13 -12.93 22.49 -11.55
C ALA A 13 -13.05 23.82 -10.80
N ARG A 14 -13.50 23.79 -9.53
CA ARG A 14 -13.50 24.97 -8.64
C ARG A 14 -12.11 25.33 -8.16
N LEU A 15 -11.28 24.33 -7.81
CA LEU A 15 -9.90 24.57 -7.38
C LEU A 15 -9.06 25.23 -8.48
N PHE A 16 -9.36 24.91 -9.74
CA PHE A 16 -8.77 25.56 -10.91
C PHE A 16 -9.53 26.80 -11.39
N GLU A 17 -10.46 27.32 -10.56
CA GLU A 17 -11.18 28.58 -10.77
C GLU A 17 -11.98 28.64 -12.10
N LEU A 18 -12.46 27.49 -12.60
CA LEU A 18 -13.28 27.47 -13.81
C LEU A 18 -14.63 28.21 -13.55
N PRO A 19 -15.03 29.15 -14.46
CA PRO A 19 -16.34 29.81 -14.35
C PRO A 19 -17.49 28.78 -14.31
N PRO A 20 -18.60 29.08 -13.60
CA PRO A 20 -19.67 28.10 -13.39
C PRO A 20 -20.26 27.49 -14.67
N GLU A 21 -20.39 28.28 -15.74
CA GLU A 21 -20.90 27.78 -17.02
C GLU A 21 -19.90 26.89 -17.74
N THR A 22 -18.63 27.33 -17.84
CA THR A 22 -17.53 26.56 -18.41
C THR A 22 -17.35 25.23 -17.63
N ARG A 23 -17.44 25.28 -16.30
CA ARG A 23 -17.32 24.09 -15.43
C ARG A 23 -18.39 23.05 -15.75
N ARG A 24 -19.67 23.47 -15.87
CA ARG A 24 -20.76 22.53 -16.19
C ARG A 24 -20.57 21.89 -17.56
N ALA A 25 -20.23 22.69 -18.57
CA ALA A 25 -19.97 22.20 -19.92
C ALA A 25 -18.78 21.22 -19.94
N ARG A 26 -17.69 21.58 -19.25
CA ARG A 26 -16.47 20.75 -19.22
C ARG A 26 -16.68 19.43 -18.47
N ILE A 27 -17.43 19.44 -17.36
CA ILE A 27 -17.79 18.21 -16.65
C ILE A 27 -18.64 17.29 -17.53
N ALA A 28 -19.62 17.83 -18.27
CA ALA A 28 -20.46 17.04 -19.17
C ALA A 28 -19.62 16.42 -20.29
N GLU A 29 -18.80 17.21 -20.96
CA GLU A 29 -17.89 16.79 -22.05
C GLU A 29 -16.96 15.65 -21.58
N LEU A 30 -16.24 15.87 -20.46
CA LEU A 30 -15.30 14.88 -19.93
C LEU A 30 -16.03 13.62 -19.44
N SER A 31 -17.22 13.76 -18.88
CA SER A 31 -18.00 12.60 -18.42
C SER A 31 -18.40 11.70 -19.59
N GLU A 32 -18.77 12.27 -20.71
CA GLU A 32 -19.10 11.53 -21.93
C GLU A 32 -17.85 10.91 -22.55
N ARG A 33 -16.82 11.73 -22.80
CA ARG A 33 -15.58 11.32 -23.46
C ARG A 33 -14.84 10.21 -22.70
N PHE A 34 -14.80 10.27 -21.37
CA PHE A 34 -14.12 9.30 -20.53
C PHE A 34 -15.01 8.13 -20.08
N GLY A 35 -16.25 8.05 -20.59
CA GLY A 35 -17.19 6.98 -20.26
C GLY A 35 -17.58 6.96 -18.76
N LEU A 36 -17.69 8.13 -18.15
CA LEU A 36 -18.02 8.28 -16.73
C LEU A 36 -19.50 8.53 -16.47
N SER A 37 -20.31 8.76 -17.53
CA SER A 37 -21.70 9.19 -17.40
C SER A 37 -22.57 8.28 -16.53
N ALA A 38 -22.40 6.96 -16.64
CA ALA A 38 -23.12 5.97 -15.83
C ALA A 38 -22.62 5.89 -14.37
N HIS A 39 -21.50 6.50 -14.04
CA HIS A 39 -20.81 6.38 -12.75
C HIS A 39 -20.76 7.70 -11.96
N LEU A 40 -21.33 8.78 -12.48
CA LEU A 40 -21.20 10.12 -11.89
C LEU A 40 -21.68 10.22 -10.46
N ASP A 41 -22.70 9.50 -10.10
CA ASP A 41 -23.30 9.55 -8.76
C ASP A 41 -22.79 8.46 -7.82
N GLN A 42 -21.86 7.61 -8.32
CA GLN A 42 -21.15 6.61 -7.50
C GLN A 42 -19.95 7.23 -6.80
N ARG A 43 -19.62 6.72 -5.62
CA ARG A 43 -18.41 7.14 -4.88
C ARG A 43 -17.16 6.69 -5.63
N ALA A 44 -16.13 7.55 -5.62
CA ALA A 44 -14.89 7.27 -6.33
C ALA A 44 -14.16 5.99 -5.82
N ASP A 45 -14.26 5.69 -4.54
CA ASP A 45 -13.67 4.48 -3.93
C ASP A 45 -14.42 3.18 -4.29
N ALA A 46 -15.70 3.28 -4.65
CA ALA A 46 -16.53 2.15 -5.06
C ALA A 46 -16.43 1.84 -6.58
N LEU A 47 -15.74 2.67 -7.35
CA LEU A 47 -15.58 2.46 -8.79
C LEU A 47 -14.60 1.32 -9.10
N PRO A 48 -14.84 0.53 -10.16
CA PRO A 48 -13.82 -0.36 -10.73
C PRO A 48 -12.53 0.41 -11.04
N LEU A 49 -11.37 -0.27 -10.94
CA LEU A 49 -10.07 0.39 -11.04
C LEU A 49 -9.89 1.15 -12.35
N GLY A 50 -10.24 0.56 -13.51
CA GLY A 50 -10.16 1.23 -14.80
C GLY A 50 -11.05 2.48 -14.90
N VAL A 51 -12.26 2.45 -14.33
CA VAL A 51 -13.15 3.63 -14.29
C VAL A 51 -12.57 4.70 -13.36
N ARG A 52 -11.98 4.31 -12.25
CA ARG A 52 -11.33 5.23 -11.31
C ARG A 52 -10.10 5.90 -11.94
N GLN A 53 -9.31 5.17 -12.72
CA GLN A 53 -8.18 5.76 -13.46
C GLN A 53 -8.67 6.77 -14.53
N ARG A 54 -9.74 6.46 -15.26
CA ARG A 54 -10.37 7.42 -16.20
C ARG A 54 -10.92 8.65 -15.48
N LEU A 55 -11.49 8.50 -14.29
CA LEU A 55 -11.91 9.63 -13.46
C LEU A 55 -10.71 10.48 -13.03
N SER A 56 -9.61 9.86 -12.61
CA SER A 56 -8.37 10.57 -12.22
C SER A 56 -7.80 11.36 -13.41
N LEU A 57 -7.81 10.76 -14.60
CA LEU A 57 -7.37 11.44 -15.82
C LEU A 57 -8.31 12.61 -16.17
N ALA A 58 -9.63 12.42 -16.08
CA ALA A 58 -10.61 13.48 -16.32
C ALA A 58 -10.42 14.68 -15.38
N VAL A 59 -10.15 14.39 -14.09
CA VAL A 59 -9.81 15.41 -13.09
C VAL A 59 -8.52 16.14 -13.46
N ALA A 60 -7.48 15.42 -13.89
CA ALA A 60 -6.20 16.01 -14.27
C ALA A 60 -6.29 16.93 -15.50
N VAL A 61 -7.20 16.66 -16.43
CA VAL A 61 -7.35 17.45 -17.66
C VAL A 61 -8.51 18.45 -17.62
N ILE A 62 -9.21 18.60 -16.49
CA ILE A 62 -10.41 19.44 -16.39
C ILE A 62 -10.13 20.91 -16.70
N HIS A 63 -8.95 21.40 -16.39
CA HIS A 63 -8.48 22.78 -16.60
C HIS A 63 -7.70 22.94 -17.92
N ALA A 64 -7.72 21.91 -18.80
CA ALA A 64 -7.04 21.90 -20.10
C ALA A 64 -5.53 22.23 -20.00
N PRO A 65 -4.72 21.46 -19.22
CA PRO A 65 -3.31 21.73 -19.07
C PRO A 65 -2.54 21.49 -20.37
N PRO A 66 -1.49 22.26 -20.67
CA PRO A 66 -0.62 22.01 -21.83
C PRO A 66 0.31 20.79 -21.61
N LEU A 67 0.57 20.41 -20.36
CA LEU A 67 1.42 19.31 -19.97
C LEU A 67 0.72 18.45 -18.93
N LEU A 68 0.74 17.14 -19.13
CA LEU A 68 0.21 16.12 -18.22
C LEU A 68 1.33 15.17 -17.82
N ILE A 69 1.51 14.94 -16.52
CA ILE A 69 2.49 13.99 -15.97
C ILE A 69 1.73 12.89 -15.26
N LEU A 70 1.97 11.65 -15.67
CA LEU A 70 1.31 10.46 -15.14
C LEU A 70 2.36 9.45 -14.68
N ASP A 71 2.22 8.99 -13.46
CA ASP A 71 3.11 7.98 -12.87
C ASP A 71 2.37 6.64 -12.79
N GLU A 72 2.82 5.64 -13.58
CA GLU A 72 2.25 4.30 -13.68
C GLU A 72 0.70 4.26 -13.76
N PRO A 73 0.07 5.01 -14.65
CA PRO A 73 -1.38 5.25 -14.59
C PRO A 73 -2.23 4.00 -14.83
N THR A 74 -1.67 2.96 -15.42
CA THR A 74 -2.36 1.70 -15.78
C THR A 74 -1.95 0.52 -14.91
N SER A 75 -1.16 0.77 -13.86
CA SER A 75 -0.72 -0.29 -12.94
C SER A 75 -1.92 -0.97 -12.25
N GLY A 76 -2.00 -2.30 -12.38
CA GLY A 76 -3.08 -3.11 -11.84
C GLY A 76 -4.43 -3.03 -12.58
N VAL A 77 -4.50 -2.31 -13.70
CA VAL A 77 -5.68 -2.22 -14.57
C VAL A 77 -5.72 -3.44 -15.49
N ASP A 78 -6.92 -3.96 -15.73
CA ASP A 78 -7.13 -5.04 -16.69
C ASP A 78 -6.75 -4.63 -18.12
N PRO A 79 -6.43 -5.57 -19.02
CA PRO A 79 -5.95 -5.27 -20.38
C PRO A 79 -6.91 -4.41 -21.20
N ASP A 80 -8.21 -4.70 -21.16
CA ASP A 80 -9.20 -3.98 -21.96
C ASP A 80 -9.33 -2.51 -21.51
N ALA A 81 -9.42 -2.30 -20.20
CA ALA A 81 -9.48 -0.95 -19.62
C ALA A 81 -8.17 -0.17 -19.81
N ARG A 82 -7.03 -0.86 -19.91
CA ARG A 82 -5.72 -0.29 -20.22
C ARG A 82 -5.70 0.24 -21.66
N ASP A 83 -6.15 -0.54 -22.63
CA ASP A 83 -6.20 -0.13 -24.04
C ASP A 83 -7.13 1.07 -24.21
N ASP A 84 -8.28 1.09 -23.54
CA ASP A 84 -9.17 2.25 -23.52
C ASP A 84 -8.49 3.49 -22.94
N PHE A 85 -7.74 3.35 -21.87
CA PHE A 85 -7.00 4.45 -21.24
C PHE A 85 -5.93 5.02 -22.18
N TRP A 86 -5.14 4.17 -22.83
CA TRP A 86 -4.13 4.61 -23.81
C TRP A 86 -4.73 5.29 -25.04
N ARG A 87 -5.91 4.84 -25.47
CA ARG A 87 -6.66 5.53 -26.55
C ARG A 87 -7.03 6.95 -26.13
N LEU A 88 -7.51 7.15 -24.90
CA LEU A 88 -7.81 8.49 -24.38
C LEU A 88 -6.56 9.38 -24.30
N LEU A 89 -5.41 8.84 -23.90
CA LEU A 89 -4.14 9.59 -23.91
C LEU A 89 -3.75 10.01 -25.33
N ALA A 90 -3.84 9.10 -26.30
CA ALA A 90 -3.54 9.41 -27.71
C ALA A 90 -4.47 10.48 -28.27
N GLU A 91 -5.76 10.45 -27.94
CA GLU A 91 -6.73 11.49 -28.31
C GLU A 91 -6.39 12.85 -27.68
N LEU A 92 -6.04 12.89 -26.38
CA LEU A 92 -5.63 14.13 -25.72
C LEU A 92 -4.38 14.73 -26.35
N ALA A 93 -3.39 13.89 -26.67
CA ALA A 93 -2.16 14.35 -27.29
C ALA A 93 -2.38 14.88 -28.71
N ARG A 94 -3.11 14.13 -29.56
CA ARG A 94 -3.26 14.42 -31.01
C ARG A 94 -4.32 15.48 -31.29
N GLU A 95 -5.45 15.46 -30.58
CA GLU A 95 -6.57 16.36 -30.84
C GLU A 95 -6.50 17.66 -30.02
N GLN A 96 -6.04 17.59 -28.77
CA GLN A 96 -5.97 18.73 -27.87
C GLN A 96 -4.57 19.33 -27.75
N GLY A 97 -3.56 18.71 -28.37
CA GLY A 97 -2.16 19.19 -28.31
C GLY A 97 -1.54 19.12 -26.92
N VAL A 98 -2.04 18.24 -26.02
CA VAL A 98 -1.50 18.07 -24.69
C VAL A 98 -0.19 17.30 -24.78
N THR A 99 0.88 17.83 -24.22
CA THR A 99 2.12 17.07 -24.06
C THR A 99 1.94 16.13 -22.87
N ILE A 100 2.16 14.82 -23.09
CA ILE A 100 1.94 13.81 -22.05
C ILE A 100 3.27 13.13 -21.70
N PHE A 101 3.66 13.17 -20.43
CA PHE A 101 4.78 12.44 -19.88
C PHE A 101 4.25 11.30 -19.01
N VAL A 102 4.56 10.06 -19.39
CA VAL A 102 4.11 8.85 -18.67
C VAL A 102 5.30 8.07 -18.18
N SER A 103 5.32 7.70 -16.92
CA SER A 103 6.19 6.62 -16.44
C SER A 103 5.47 5.28 -16.55
N THR A 104 6.15 4.25 -16.98
CA THR A 104 5.61 2.88 -17.04
C THR A 104 6.76 1.87 -16.94
N HIS A 105 6.46 0.70 -16.42
CA HIS A 105 7.34 -0.46 -16.45
C HIS A 105 6.89 -1.51 -17.49
N PHE A 106 5.81 -1.23 -18.23
CA PHE A 106 5.31 -2.10 -19.32
C PHE A 106 5.93 -1.71 -20.65
N MET A 107 6.72 -2.59 -21.23
CA MET A 107 7.39 -2.32 -22.51
C MET A 107 6.40 -2.08 -23.65
N ALA A 108 5.28 -2.80 -23.69
CA ALA A 108 4.23 -2.61 -24.67
C ALA A 108 3.61 -1.19 -24.64
N GLU A 109 3.54 -0.56 -23.47
CA GLU A 109 3.05 0.81 -23.33
C GLU A 109 4.10 1.83 -23.84
N ALA A 110 5.37 1.56 -23.59
CA ALA A 110 6.46 2.39 -24.08
C ALA A 110 6.49 2.45 -25.63
N GLU A 111 6.13 1.37 -26.30
CA GLU A 111 6.03 1.32 -27.76
C GLU A 111 4.92 2.21 -28.34
N LEU A 112 3.93 2.60 -27.52
CA LEU A 112 2.85 3.52 -27.92
C LEU A 112 3.25 4.99 -27.87
N CYS A 113 4.40 5.30 -27.26
CA CYS A 113 4.88 6.66 -27.07
C CYS A 113 5.67 7.14 -28.31
N ASP A 114 5.63 8.46 -28.61
CA ASP A 114 6.43 9.06 -29.66
C ASP A 114 7.93 9.04 -29.33
N ARG A 115 8.27 9.16 -28.03
CA ARG A 115 9.64 9.10 -27.51
C ARG A 115 9.66 8.39 -26.19
N VAL A 116 10.72 7.61 -25.95
CA VAL A 116 10.94 6.88 -24.70
C VAL A 116 12.32 7.21 -24.15
N ALA A 117 12.40 7.42 -22.85
CA ALA A 117 13.65 7.50 -22.11
C ALA A 117 13.82 6.22 -21.27
N LEU A 118 14.79 5.40 -21.63
CA LEU A 118 15.16 4.21 -20.84
C LEU A 118 15.98 4.65 -19.65
N MET A 119 15.55 4.29 -18.45
CA MET A 119 16.20 4.70 -17.20
C MET A 119 16.68 3.51 -16.38
N HIS A 120 17.88 3.63 -15.82
CA HIS A 120 18.43 2.66 -14.87
C HIS A 120 19.35 3.36 -13.87
N ALA A 121 19.21 3.01 -12.59
CA ALA A 121 20.03 3.54 -11.50
C ALA A 121 20.17 5.09 -11.51
N GLY A 122 19.07 5.80 -11.82
CA GLY A 122 19.05 7.28 -11.85
C GLY A 122 19.70 7.90 -13.10
N ARG A 123 20.02 7.11 -14.12
CA ARG A 123 20.61 7.57 -15.39
C ARG A 123 19.71 7.23 -16.56
N VAL A 124 19.68 8.11 -17.57
CA VAL A 124 19.05 7.83 -18.85
C VAL A 124 20.05 7.05 -19.70
N LEU A 125 19.66 5.86 -20.13
CA LEU A 125 20.47 4.97 -20.96
C LEU A 125 20.33 5.28 -22.45
N ALA A 126 19.10 5.54 -22.90
CA ALA A 126 18.74 5.94 -24.25
C ALA A 126 17.50 6.82 -24.20
N CYS A 127 17.36 7.73 -25.18
CA CYS A 127 16.18 8.59 -25.27
C CYS A 127 15.89 8.93 -26.73
N ASP A 128 14.98 8.17 -27.37
CA ASP A 128 14.55 8.37 -28.75
C ASP A 128 13.19 7.71 -29.00
N ALA A 129 12.73 7.69 -30.26
CA ALA A 129 11.57 6.92 -30.68
C ALA A 129 11.82 5.42 -30.44
N PRO A 130 10.80 4.64 -30.01
CA PRO A 130 10.97 3.21 -29.73
C PRO A 130 11.66 2.44 -30.87
N ALA A 131 11.26 2.69 -32.12
CA ALA A 131 11.84 2.04 -33.28
C ALA A 131 13.33 2.41 -33.50
N ALA A 132 13.74 3.63 -33.18
CA ALA A 132 15.13 4.05 -33.25
C ALA A 132 15.99 3.37 -32.21
N ILE A 133 15.49 3.23 -30.97
CA ILE A 133 16.19 2.51 -29.90
C ILE A 133 16.38 1.02 -30.25
N VAL A 134 15.37 0.38 -30.85
CA VAL A 134 15.46 -1.01 -31.32
C VAL A 134 16.53 -1.13 -32.42
N ALA A 135 16.52 -0.21 -33.38
CA ALA A 135 17.50 -0.22 -34.49
C ALA A 135 18.94 0.03 -33.99
N GLU A 136 19.14 0.96 -33.07
CA GLU A 136 20.45 1.27 -32.47
C GLU A 136 21.03 0.06 -31.73
N ALA A 137 20.19 -0.64 -30.98
CA ALA A 137 20.58 -1.83 -30.23
C ALA A 137 20.78 -3.07 -31.12
N GLY A 138 20.39 -3.03 -32.40
CA GLY A 138 20.37 -4.21 -33.28
C GLY A 138 19.45 -5.32 -32.79
N ALA A 139 18.41 -4.98 -32.02
CA ALA A 139 17.48 -5.88 -31.37
C ALA A 139 16.27 -6.20 -32.27
N ARG A 140 15.54 -7.25 -31.93
CA ARG A 140 14.32 -7.65 -32.65
C ARG A 140 13.05 -7.05 -32.02
N SER A 141 13.13 -6.65 -30.75
CA SER A 141 12.04 -6.07 -30.00
C SER A 141 12.53 -4.96 -29.10
N PHE A 142 11.62 -4.12 -28.63
CA PHE A 142 11.91 -3.04 -27.68
C PHE A 142 12.41 -3.60 -26.34
N GLU A 143 11.88 -4.74 -25.89
CA GLU A 143 12.31 -5.43 -24.69
C GLU A 143 13.78 -5.93 -24.81
N GLU A 144 14.14 -6.53 -25.96
CA GLU A 144 15.54 -6.91 -26.24
C GLU A 144 16.48 -5.71 -26.24
N ALA A 145 16.05 -4.58 -26.84
CA ALA A 145 16.80 -3.34 -26.85
C ALA A 145 17.03 -2.79 -25.44
N PHE A 146 15.99 -2.79 -24.60
CA PHE A 146 16.10 -2.38 -23.21
C PHE A 146 17.12 -3.25 -22.44
N VAL A 147 17.05 -4.58 -22.59
CA VAL A 147 18.00 -5.51 -21.94
C VAL A 147 19.42 -5.28 -22.45
N ALA A 148 19.63 -4.98 -23.75
CA ALA A 148 20.93 -4.68 -24.31
C ALA A 148 21.54 -3.41 -23.71
N HIS A 149 20.78 -2.32 -23.64
CA HIS A 149 21.20 -1.06 -23.01
C HIS A 149 21.48 -1.24 -21.52
N LEU A 150 20.66 -2.06 -20.82
CA LEU A 150 20.85 -2.35 -19.40
C LEU A 150 22.15 -3.11 -19.16
N ARG A 151 22.46 -4.15 -19.96
CA ARG A 151 23.72 -4.90 -19.88
C ARG A 151 24.93 -4.02 -20.18
N ALA A 152 24.85 -3.17 -21.18
CA ALA A 152 25.92 -2.22 -21.50
C ALA A 152 26.19 -1.25 -20.35
N ALA A 153 25.14 -0.78 -19.66
CA ALA A 153 25.27 0.13 -18.53
C ALA A 153 25.80 -0.53 -17.25
N GLN A 154 25.52 -1.82 -17.06
CA GLN A 154 26.01 -2.57 -15.89
C GLN A 154 27.49 -3.00 -16.02
N GLY A 155 28.05 -2.95 -17.24
CA GLY A 155 29.40 -3.45 -17.53
C GLY A 155 29.47 -4.97 -17.52
N PRO A 156 30.65 -5.57 -17.73
CA PRO A 156 30.81 -7.00 -17.60
C PRO A 156 30.47 -7.39 -16.15
N GLN A 157 29.29 -7.96 -15.96
CA GLN A 157 29.00 -8.63 -14.71
C GLN A 157 30.04 -9.75 -14.54
N PRO A 158 30.67 -9.89 -13.37
CA PRO A 158 31.37 -11.11 -13.05
C PRO A 158 30.39 -12.24 -13.35
N GLU A 159 30.78 -13.12 -14.25
CA GLU A 159 29.99 -14.30 -14.61
C GLU A 159 29.45 -14.89 -13.31
N ALA A 160 28.14 -14.86 -13.11
CA ALA A 160 27.56 -15.45 -11.92
C ALA A 160 28.13 -16.88 -11.87
N PRO A 161 28.72 -17.32 -10.76
CA PRO A 161 29.24 -18.67 -10.68
C PRO A 161 28.15 -19.58 -11.23
N PRO A 162 28.51 -20.52 -12.15
CA PRO A 162 27.50 -21.39 -12.75
C PRO A 162 26.59 -21.88 -11.62
N PRO A 163 25.28 -21.95 -11.83
CA PRO A 163 24.38 -22.47 -10.81
C PRO A 163 25.05 -23.76 -10.36
N PRO A 164 25.28 -24.01 -9.07
CA PRO A 164 25.89 -25.21 -8.62
C PRO A 164 25.22 -26.33 -9.39
N GLU A 165 26.02 -27.05 -10.22
CA GLU A 165 25.51 -28.17 -10.99
C GLU A 165 24.57 -28.90 -10.05
N ALA A 166 23.38 -29.23 -10.51
CA ALA A 166 22.38 -29.90 -9.70
C ALA A 166 22.90 -31.29 -9.34
N GLY A 167 24.05 -31.28 -8.66
CA GLY A 167 24.61 -32.36 -7.92
C GLY A 167 23.69 -32.59 -6.74
N GLU A 168 22.97 -33.71 -6.86
CA GLU A 168 22.20 -34.36 -5.81
C GLU A 168 21.53 -33.34 -4.85
N THR A 169 20.25 -33.14 -5.06
CA THR A 169 19.38 -32.39 -4.11
C THR A 169 19.84 -32.78 -2.71
N ALA A 170 20.68 -31.94 -2.10
CA ALA A 170 20.89 -32.02 -0.67
C ALA A 170 19.49 -31.93 -0.09
N GLU A 171 18.98 -33.05 0.40
CA GLU A 171 17.72 -33.11 1.09
C GLU A 171 17.70 -31.90 2.06
N PRO A 172 16.67 -31.07 2.01
CA PRO A 172 16.59 -29.96 2.94
C PRO A 172 16.78 -30.57 4.34
N PRO A 173 17.69 -30.03 5.17
CA PRO A 173 17.95 -30.60 6.46
C PRO A 173 16.61 -30.79 7.16
N SER A 174 16.26 -32.03 7.47
CA SER A 174 14.99 -32.49 8.01
C SER A 174 14.75 -32.03 9.45
N GLY A 175 15.36 -30.93 9.85
CA GLY A 175 15.16 -30.28 11.12
C GLY A 175 14.11 -29.17 11.01
N TRP A 176 13.01 -29.30 11.73
CA TRP A 176 11.97 -28.26 11.79
C TRP A 176 12.54 -26.90 12.24
N PHE A 177 13.70 -26.86 12.90
CA PHE A 177 14.39 -25.67 13.40
C PHE A 177 15.81 -25.58 12.85
N SER A 178 16.16 -24.45 12.22
CA SER A 178 17.52 -24.11 11.79
C SER A 178 17.96 -22.81 12.49
N ALA A 179 18.94 -22.91 13.37
CA ALA A 179 19.50 -21.77 14.09
C ALA A 179 20.06 -20.70 13.12
N ALA A 180 20.63 -21.10 11.98
CA ALA A 180 21.14 -20.18 10.97
C ALA A 180 20.02 -19.38 10.30
N ARG A 181 18.90 -20.02 9.94
CA ARG A 181 17.72 -19.34 9.40
C ARG A 181 17.11 -18.40 10.46
N PHE A 182 16.96 -18.87 11.69
CA PHE A 182 16.46 -18.03 12.78
C PHE A 182 17.34 -16.79 12.99
N ALA A 183 18.66 -16.95 13.03
CA ALA A 183 19.59 -15.83 13.17
C ALA A 183 19.50 -14.84 11.99
N ALA A 184 19.35 -15.33 10.76
CA ALA A 184 19.20 -14.48 9.59
C ALA A 184 17.89 -13.67 9.63
N PHE A 185 16.77 -14.29 10.02
CA PHE A 185 15.50 -13.58 10.22
C PHE A 185 15.57 -12.59 11.38
N ALA A 186 16.12 -12.99 12.52
CA ALA A 186 16.27 -12.11 13.68
C ALA A 186 17.14 -10.88 13.35
N ALA A 187 18.24 -11.07 12.63
CA ALA A 187 19.10 -9.96 12.20
C ALA A 187 18.37 -9.01 11.24
N ARG A 188 17.59 -9.54 10.30
CA ARG A 188 16.77 -8.73 9.38
C ARG A 188 15.73 -7.91 10.14
N GLU A 189 14.92 -8.55 10.98
CA GLU A 189 13.89 -7.87 11.78
C GLU A 189 14.48 -6.82 12.72
N THR A 190 15.64 -7.12 13.35
CA THR A 190 16.34 -6.15 14.18
C THR A 190 16.78 -4.92 13.37
N LEU A 191 17.30 -5.15 12.16
CA LEU A 191 17.73 -4.05 11.29
C LEU A 191 16.55 -3.19 10.81
N GLU A 192 15.42 -3.82 10.47
CA GLU A 192 14.18 -3.12 10.11
C GLU A 192 13.64 -2.30 11.30
N LEU A 193 13.65 -2.88 12.49
CA LEU A 193 13.19 -2.19 13.70
C LEU A 193 14.07 -0.98 14.05
N VAL A 194 15.41 -1.11 13.95
CA VAL A 194 16.35 0.00 14.22
C VAL A 194 16.23 1.13 13.18
N ARG A 195 15.87 0.80 11.94
CA ARG A 195 15.67 1.78 10.87
C ARG A 195 14.35 2.54 10.96
N ASP A 196 13.38 2.02 11.69
CA ASP A 196 12.08 2.67 11.90
C ASP A 196 11.97 3.18 13.35
N PRO A 197 12.30 4.46 13.61
CA PRO A 197 12.29 5.02 14.96
C PRO A 197 10.89 5.03 15.59
N ILE A 198 9.83 5.05 14.77
CA ILE A 198 8.45 5.02 15.25
C ILE A 198 8.13 3.63 15.79
N ARG A 199 8.42 2.58 15.03
CA ARG A 199 8.24 1.19 15.48
C ARG A 199 9.09 0.87 16.71
N LEU A 200 10.34 1.35 16.74
CA LEU A 200 11.22 1.20 17.88
C LEU A 200 10.63 1.84 19.14
N ALA A 201 10.14 3.07 19.03
CA ALA A 201 9.50 3.78 20.14
C ALA A 201 8.25 3.03 20.65
N PHE A 202 7.38 2.55 19.76
CA PHE A 202 6.21 1.79 20.14
C PHE A 202 6.56 0.43 20.77
N ALA A 203 7.60 -0.26 20.30
CA ALA A 203 8.04 -1.53 20.86
C ALA A 203 8.49 -1.40 22.32
N PHE A 204 9.25 -0.35 22.66
CA PHE A 204 9.74 -0.14 24.02
C PHE A 204 8.75 0.61 24.91
N LEU A 205 8.22 1.74 24.43
CA LEU A 205 7.34 2.58 25.21
C LEU A 205 5.96 1.93 25.42
N GLY A 206 5.43 1.28 24.38
CA GLY A 206 4.16 0.56 24.46
C GLY A 206 4.22 -0.59 25.46
N SER A 207 5.29 -1.38 25.43
CA SER A 207 5.51 -2.48 26.38
C SER A 207 5.71 -1.96 27.81
N ALA A 208 6.45 -0.86 27.99
CA ALA A 208 6.66 -0.25 29.30
C ALA A 208 5.35 0.32 29.88
N ILE A 209 4.54 0.98 29.07
CA ILE A 209 3.22 1.50 29.48
C ILE A 209 2.30 0.33 29.86
N LEU A 210 2.25 -0.72 29.04
CA LEU A 210 1.43 -1.88 29.31
C LEU A 210 1.83 -2.56 30.62
N LEU A 211 3.14 -2.77 30.83
CA LEU A 211 3.67 -3.33 32.06
C LEU A 211 3.29 -2.48 33.27
N THR A 212 3.42 -1.15 33.17
CA THR A 212 3.07 -0.21 34.23
C THR A 212 1.57 -0.29 34.55
N VAL A 213 0.70 -0.32 33.54
CA VAL A 213 -0.75 -0.46 33.73
C VAL A 213 -1.09 -1.79 34.41
N PHE A 214 -0.47 -2.90 34.00
CA PHE A 214 -0.71 -4.19 34.67
C PHE A 214 -0.15 -4.26 36.08
N CYS A 215 1.02 -3.68 36.33
CA CYS A 215 1.62 -3.71 37.68
C CYS A 215 0.91 -2.80 38.70
N PHE A 216 0.42 -1.64 38.25
CA PHE A 216 -0.14 -0.63 39.14
C PHE A 216 -1.64 -0.42 38.99
N GLY A 217 -2.22 -0.76 37.84
CA GLY A 217 -3.63 -0.53 37.50
C GLY A 217 -4.54 -1.74 37.80
N ILE A 218 -3.98 -2.94 37.89
CA ILE A 218 -4.78 -4.15 38.14
C ILE A 218 -4.34 -4.75 39.47
N THR A 219 -5.09 -4.47 40.50
CA THR A 219 -4.99 -5.18 41.78
C THR A 219 -5.83 -6.45 41.67
N LEU A 220 -5.17 -7.60 41.83
CA LEU A 220 -5.84 -8.91 41.96
C LEU A 220 -6.35 -9.17 43.37
N ASP A 221 -6.09 -8.25 44.31
CA ASP A 221 -6.63 -8.33 45.65
C ASP A 221 -8.13 -8.04 45.61
N VAL A 222 -8.90 -9.06 45.79
CA VAL A 222 -10.35 -8.95 45.99
C VAL A 222 -10.55 -8.73 47.50
N GLU A 223 -10.85 -7.49 47.88
CA GLU A 223 -11.19 -7.09 49.26
C GLU A 223 -12.72 -6.96 49.39
N ASP A 224 -13.24 -6.99 50.61
CA ASP A 224 -14.66 -6.79 50.96
C ASP A 224 -15.63 -7.83 50.33
N LEU A 225 -15.20 -9.08 50.19
CA LEU A 225 -16.12 -10.16 49.83
C LEU A 225 -17.20 -10.32 50.89
N ARG A 226 -18.42 -9.98 50.56
CA ARG A 226 -19.54 -10.11 51.50
C ARG A 226 -19.90 -11.57 51.73
N PHE A 227 -19.90 -12.02 52.97
CA PHE A 227 -20.34 -13.36 53.35
C PHE A 227 -21.39 -13.29 54.46
N VAL A 228 -22.21 -14.32 54.53
CA VAL A 228 -23.18 -14.53 55.62
C VAL A 228 -22.93 -15.92 56.16
N ALA A 229 -22.73 -16.05 57.46
CA ALA A 229 -22.52 -17.32 58.12
C ALA A 229 -23.78 -17.76 58.86
N LEU A 230 -24.28 -18.96 58.53
CA LEU A 230 -25.36 -19.60 59.28
C LEU A 230 -24.76 -20.69 60.15
N ASP A 231 -24.45 -20.34 61.41
CA ASP A 231 -23.92 -21.29 62.40
C ASP A 231 -25.05 -22.03 63.09
N GLN A 232 -25.36 -23.25 62.67
CA GLN A 232 -26.37 -24.15 63.25
C GLN A 232 -25.81 -24.97 64.43
N ASP A 233 -24.51 -25.23 64.42
CA ASP A 233 -23.87 -26.09 65.44
C ASP A 233 -23.66 -25.35 66.81
N ARG A 234 -23.48 -24.04 66.72
CA ARG A 234 -23.26 -23.12 67.88
C ARG A 234 -22.16 -23.60 68.84
N THR A 235 -21.19 -24.36 68.31
CA THR A 235 -20.06 -24.87 69.11
C THR A 235 -18.95 -23.82 69.28
N PRO A 236 -18.05 -23.89 70.20
CA PRO A 236 -16.88 -23.02 70.28
C PRO A 236 -16.02 -23.09 69.01
N GLN A 237 -15.97 -24.26 68.38
CA GLN A 237 -15.18 -24.49 67.19
C GLN A 237 -15.80 -23.81 65.99
N SER A 238 -17.15 -23.89 65.81
CA SER A 238 -17.84 -23.21 64.66
C SER A 238 -17.72 -21.68 64.78
N ARG A 239 -17.84 -21.13 66.00
CA ARG A 239 -17.65 -19.68 66.23
C ARG A 239 -16.22 -19.21 65.94
N ALA A 240 -15.20 -20.02 66.39
CA ALA A 240 -13.80 -19.68 66.05
C ALA A 240 -13.52 -19.69 64.54
N TYR A 241 -14.18 -20.59 63.81
CA TYR A 241 -14.08 -20.65 62.34
C TYR A 241 -14.69 -19.40 61.69
N VAL A 242 -15.89 -19.00 62.07
CA VAL A 242 -16.53 -17.78 61.55
C VAL A 242 -15.73 -16.53 61.88
N ALA A 243 -15.23 -16.43 63.16
CA ALA A 243 -14.39 -15.32 63.57
C ALA A 243 -13.08 -15.19 62.78
N ALA A 244 -12.56 -16.29 62.25
CA ALA A 244 -11.37 -16.26 61.37
C ALA A 244 -11.66 -15.56 60.02
N PHE A 245 -12.87 -15.66 59.47
CA PHE A 245 -13.29 -14.90 58.29
C PHE A 245 -13.55 -13.44 58.61
N GLU A 246 -14.22 -13.14 59.75
CA GLU A 246 -14.47 -11.76 60.21
C GLU A 246 -13.19 -10.97 60.45
N GLY A 247 -12.13 -11.64 60.90
CA GLY A 247 -10.81 -11.05 61.11
C GLY A 247 -9.95 -10.93 59.84
N SER A 248 -10.45 -11.40 58.70
CA SER A 248 -9.70 -11.36 57.44
C SER A 248 -10.02 -10.08 56.64
N ARG A 249 -9.00 -9.41 56.14
CA ARG A 249 -9.19 -8.21 55.29
C ARG A 249 -9.93 -8.50 53.98
N TYR A 250 -10.07 -9.78 53.62
CA TYR A 250 -10.69 -10.17 52.35
C TYR A 250 -12.20 -10.35 52.45
N PHE A 251 -12.74 -10.48 53.68
CA PHE A 251 -14.14 -10.77 53.89
C PHE A 251 -14.79 -9.71 54.80
N ALA A 252 -15.97 -9.27 54.37
CA ALA A 252 -16.80 -8.36 55.17
C ALA A 252 -18.14 -9.04 55.48
N GLU A 253 -18.63 -8.95 56.74
CA GLU A 253 -19.93 -9.47 57.09
C GLU A 253 -21.04 -8.72 56.34
N GLY A 254 -21.88 -9.46 55.65
CA GLY A 254 -23.05 -8.92 54.96
C GLY A 254 -24.23 -8.72 55.93
N PRO A 255 -25.18 -7.83 55.60
CA PRO A 255 -26.40 -7.72 56.37
C PRO A 255 -27.16 -9.07 56.36
N PRO A 256 -27.80 -9.46 57.44
CA PRO A 256 -28.51 -10.71 57.59
C PRO A 256 -29.69 -10.87 56.62
#